data_0432b237709645f9e87be669f8a73961
#
_entry.id   0432b237709645f9e87be669f8a73961
#
_cell.length_a   1.000
_cell.length_b   1.000
_cell.length_c   1.000
_cell.angle_alpha   90.00
_cell.angle_beta   90.00
_cell.angle_gamma   90.00
#
_symmetry.space_group_name_H-M   'P 1'
#
loop_
_entity.id
_entity.type
_entity.pdbx_description
1 polymer ?
#
loop_
_entity_poly.entity_id
_entity_poly.type
_entity_poly.pdbx_seq_one_letter_code
_entity_poly.pdbx_strand_id
1 'polypeptide(L)'
;MALEWPGAINLRWNAIMMKRTAIALTLAGLLALPVCVSSDAWAAPVRSLQKEQNYDQYISKRQVVDQLLADAWQIFKSPARISTAGFTAKMPSNMEQVTELLLQAYQLEPYRTDLLISAANAQIYNGNVDKAIGLFEQALSTAPDDIDLLSYLATWQTFKHNEAAAKGYQSKLATLNPGRAADLQRIFDTVERVVATPLKEQGERSPKPGNRAIVTLGYALNPDGSMHDILLGRLETTRALAKANPAALIILTGGVPQHRQTEGKLMADWLVKKGIDRSRIIEENYATSTVENALYSGYALARHQIEYATLVSSASHVRRGQTLLEIACWQSGPAGIRIDSVSYPDKPVSELAKVSDSELLGIYRDALRTYGLWSYRSAPLLER
;
A
#
# COMPACT_ATOMS: atom_id res chain seq x y z
N MET A 1 -25.09 39.58 16.60
CA MET A 1 -23.82 39.71 17.33
C MET A 1 -22.79 38.92 16.54
N ALA A 2 -22.10 39.62 15.64
CA ALA A 2 -21.10 39.06 14.73
C ALA A 2 -19.75 39.11 15.40
N LEU A 3 -19.03 38.01 15.43
CA LEU A 3 -17.64 37.95 15.82
C LEU A 3 -16.77 37.83 14.55
N GLU A 4 -16.10 38.94 14.25
CA GLU A 4 -15.08 39.04 13.20
C GLU A 4 -13.79 38.34 13.63
N TRP A 5 -13.17 37.64 12.67
CA TRP A 5 -11.80 37.11 12.80
C TRP A 5 -10.83 38.03 12.05
N PRO A 6 -9.75 38.49 12.68
CA PRO A 6 -8.70 39.24 11.98
C PRO A 6 -7.53 38.33 11.64
N GLY A 7 -6.95 38.53 10.46
CA GLY A 7 -5.55 38.19 10.18
C GLY A 7 -5.26 37.40 8.93
N ALA A 8 -5.42 38.04 7.77
CA ALA A 8 -4.76 37.59 6.53
C ALA A 8 -3.28 37.98 6.55
N ILE A 9 -2.37 37.03 6.55
CA ILE A 9 -0.93 37.26 6.37
C ILE A 9 -0.62 37.17 4.88
N ASN A 10 -0.36 38.34 4.27
CA ASN A 10 0.17 38.50 2.92
C ASN A 10 1.67 38.14 2.90
N LEU A 11 2.04 37.03 2.30
CA LEU A 11 3.42 36.72 1.94
C LEU A 11 3.68 37.14 0.48
N ARG A 12 4.31 38.29 0.32
CA ARG A 12 4.90 38.74 -0.95
C ARG A 12 6.15 37.93 -1.26
N TRP A 13 6.17 37.21 -2.34
CA TRP A 13 7.38 36.63 -2.91
C TRP A 13 8.13 37.68 -3.74
N ASN A 14 9.33 38.06 -3.27
CA ASN A 14 10.26 38.87 -4.03
C ASN A 14 10.99 38.01 -5.07
N ALA A 15 10.75 38.30 -6.35
CA ALA A 15 11.52 37.75 -7.46
C ALA A 15 12.92 38.38 -7.49
N ILE A 16 13.95 37.56 -7.29
CA ILE A 16 15.34 37.96 -7.55
C ILE A 16 15.67 37.57 -9.00
N MET A 17 15.76 38.60 -9.85
CA MET A 17 16.33 38.50 -11.21
C MET A 17 17.84 38.29 -11.12
N MET A 18 18.36 37.16 -11.54
CA MET A 18 19.78 37.03 -11.88
C MET A 18 20.02 37.23 -13.36
N LYS A 19 20.87 38.24 -13.64
CA LYS A 19 21.30 38.66 -14.94
C LYS A 19 22.11 37.56 -15.65
N ARG A 20 21.72 37.28 -16.90
CA ARG A 20 22.51 36.50 -17.86
C ARG A 20 23.69 37.31 -18.36
N THR A 21 24.91 36.83 -18.19
CA THR A 21 26.08 37.27 -18.93
C THR A 21 26.38 36.23 -20.03
N ALA A 22 26.23 36.65 -21.27
CA ALA A 22 26.63 35.88 -22.44
C ALA A 22 28.15 36.05 -22.66
N ILE A 23 28.86 34.94 -22.78
CA ILE A 23 30.22 34.92 -23.34
C ILE A 23 30.15 34.03 -24.59
N ALA A 24 30.30 34.70 -25.73
CA ALA A 24 30.52 34.06 -27.01
C ALA A 24 31.98 33.71 -27.17
N LEU A 25 32.29 32.49 -27.56
CA LEU A 25 33.59 32.13 -28.13
C LEU A 25 33.39 31.18 -29.33
N THR A 26 34.03 31.56 -30.39
CA THR A 26 33.96 31.15 -31.79
C THR A 26 34.66 29.81 -32.07
N LEU A 27 34.05 29.09 -33.02
CA LEU A 27 34.53 28.18 -34.08
C LEU A 27 35.90 27.51 -33.96
N ALA A 28 35.92 26.19 -34.12
CA ALA A 28 36.60 25.50 -35.26
C ALA A 28 36.18 24.01 -35.31
N GLY A 29 35.63 23.60 -36.32
CA GLY A 29 35.70 22.56 -37.32
C GLY A 29 35.96 21.11 -36.96
N LEU A 30 35.15 20.28 -37.64
CA LEU A 30 35.41 19.01 -38.29
C LEU A 30 35.05 17.70 -37.57
N LEU A 31 34.28 16.97 -38.34
CA LEU A 31 34.07 15.54 -38.49
C LEU A 31 32.83 14.94 -37.80
N ALA A 32 31.83 14.79 -38.68
CA ALA A 32 30.68 13.92 -38.44
C ALA A 32 31.07 12.47 -38.46
N LEU A 33 30.82 11.77 -37.35
CA LEU A 33 30.66 10.33 -37.31
C LEU A 33 29.24 10.02 -36.81
N PRO A 34 28.53 9.06 -37.41
CA PRO A 34 27.19 8.72 -36.95
C PRO A 34 27.29 7.98 -35.61
N VAL A 35 26.85 8.63 -34.56
CA VAL A 35 26.65 7.95 -33.28
C VAL A 35 25.33 7.18 -33.40
N CYS A 36 25.43 5.88 -33.55
CA CYS A 36 24.32 4.98 -33.27
C CYS A 36 23.95 5.16 -31.79
N VAL A 37 22.85 5.87 -31.54
CA VAL A 37 22.25 5.93 -30.22
C VAL A 37 21.57 4.59 -30.01
N SER A 38 22.25 3.67 -29.35
CA SER A 38 21.60 2.50 -28.77
C SER A 38 20.69 2.94 -27.62
N SER A 39 19.46 2.50 -27.70
CA SER A 39 18.35 2.82 -26.77
C SER A 39 18.47 2.15 -25.39
N ASP A 40 19.67 1.92 -24.87
CA ASP A 40 19.91 1.18 -23.63
C ASP A 40 20.37 2.03 -22.43
N ALA A 41 20.03 3.32 -22.41
CA ALA A 41 20.54 4.26 -21.41
C ALA A 41 19.52 4.66 -20.36
N TRP A 42 18.81 3.69 -19.71
CA TRP A 42 18.01 4.00 -18.49
C TRP A 42 18.06 2.90 -17.42
N ALA A 43 19.05 2.05 -17.45
CA ALA A 43 19.44 1.31 -16.26
C ALA A 43 20.68 2.01 -15.70
N ALA A 44 20.52 2.92 -14.76
CA ALA A 44 21.64 3.32 -13.93
C ALA A 44 22.21 2.02 -13.35
N PRO A 45 23.53 1.73 -13.50
CA PRO A 45 24.09 0.53 -12.95
C PRO A 45 23.80 0.56 -11.45
N VAL A 46 23.03 -0.43 -10.96
CA VAL A 46 22.97 -0.73 -9.54
C VAL A 46 24.44 -0.97 -9.17
N ARG A 47 25.05 0.02 -8.51
CA ARG A 47 26.38 -0.17 -7.93
C ARG A 47 26.26 -1.43 -7.09
N SER A 48 26.87 -2.52 -7.55
CA SER A 48 27.11 -3.66 -6.69
C SER A 48 27.76 -3.05 -5.45
N LEU A 49 27.09 -3.16 -4.29
CA LEU A 49 27.70 -2.78 -3.01
C LEU A 49 28.93 -3.68 -2.87
N GLN A 50 30.06 -3.20 -3.38
CA GLN A 50 31.34 -3.87 -3.20
C GLN A 50 31.60 -3.89 -1.69
N LYS A 51 32.11 -5.00 -1.25
CA LYS A 51 32.28 -5.46 0.13
C LYS A 51 33.14 -4.54 1.01
N GLU A 52 33.63 -3.42 0.48
CA GLU A 52 34.46 -2.44 1.16
C GLU A 52 33.99 -1.03 0.82
N GLN A 53 32.85 -0.60 1.39
CA GLN A 53 32.61 0.82 1.51
C GLN A 53 33.60 1.36 2.57
N ASN A 54 34.49 2.25 2.14
CA ASN A 54 35.34 2.97 3.05
C ASN A 54 34.52 4.03 3.77
N TYR A 55 34.22 3.77 5.04
CA TYR A 55 33.46 4.68 5.89
C TYR A 55 34.33 5.76 6.56
N ASP A 56 35.63 5.83 6.24
CA ASP A 56 36.55 6.81 6.81
C ASP A 56 36.16 8.26 6.51
N GLN A 57 35.37 8.49 5.49
CA GLN A 57 34.82 9.80 5.16
C GLN A 57 33.67 10.26 6.08
N TYR A 58 33.12 9.38 6.91
CA TYR A 58 32.02 9.73 7.81
C TYR A 58 32.57 10.12 9.17
N ILE A 59 32.07 11.26 9.70
CA ILE A 59 32.53 11.82 10.97
C ILE A 59 32.10 10.96 12.15
N SER A 60 30.97 10.26 12.04
CA SER A 60 30.42 9.46 13.13
C SER A 60 29.74 8.18 12.63
N LYS A 61 29.69 7.19 13.51
CA LYS A 61 28.95 5.96 13.32
C LYS A 61 27.46 6.22 12.97
N ARG A 62 26.87 7.28 13.56
CA ARG A 62 25.50 7.71 13.29
C ARG A 62 25.30 8.10 11.83
N GLN A 63 26.22 8.85 11.24
CA GLN A 63 26.12 9.24 9.83
C GLN A 63 26.18 8.05 8.88
N VAL A 64 26.97 7.01 9.20
CA VAL A 64 26.98 5.76 8.44
C VAL A 64 25.63 5.08 8.50
N VAL A 65 25.04 4.96 9.69
CA VAL A 65 23.71 4.36 9.86
C VAL A 65 22.65 5.14 9.11
N ASP A 66 22.63 6.46 9.22
CA ASP A 66 21.65 7.32 8.54
C ASP A 66 21.77 7.20 7.00
N GLN A 67 22.99 7.06 6.47
CA GLN A 67 23.18 6.83 5.05
C GLN A 67 22.65 5.45 4.61
N LEU A 68 22.95 4.38 5.37
CA LEU A 68 22.41 3.05 5.10
C LEU A 68 20.88 3.03 5.11
N LEU A 69 20.27 3.77 6.03
CA LEU A 69 18.80 3.90 6.10
C LEU A 69 18.23 4.70 4.94
N ALA A 70 18.91 5.77 4.52
CA ALA A 70 18.49 6.55 3.35
C ALA A 70 18.53 5.70 2.07
N ASP A 71 19.61 4.94 1.88
CA ASP A 71 19.77 4.04 0.74
C ASP A 71 18.72 2.91 0.76
N ALA A 72 18.52 2.27 1.92
CA ALA A 72 17.49 1.25 2.10
C ALA A 72 16.09 1.78 1.77
N TRP A 73 15.77 3.00 2.20
CA TRP A 73 14.49 3.63 1.92
C TRP A 73 14.28 3.95 0.44
N GLN A 74 15.30 4.45 -0.24
CA GLN A 74 15.24 4.68 -1.69
C GLN A 74 15.00 3.38 -2.45
N ILE A 75 15.71 2.31 -2.09
CA ILE A 75 15.54 1.00 -2.72
C ILE A 75 14.16 0.42 -2.39
N PHE A 76 13.68 0.56 -1.16
CA PHE A 76 12.35 0.09 -0.76
C PHE A 76 11.22 0.74 -1.59
N LYS A 77 11.38 2.01 -1.96
CA LYS A 77 10.44 2.73 -2.81
C LYS A 77 10.60 2.42 -4.30
N SER A 78 11.75 1.93 -4.73
CA SER A 78 12.10 1.70 -6.13
C SER A 78 11.99 0.20 -6.50
N PRO A 79 11.63 -0.13 -7.74
CA PRO A 79 11.03 0.77 -8.72
C PRO A 79 9.68 1.28 -8.22
N ALA A 80 9.29 2.48 -8.68
CA ALA A 80 7.92 2.91 -8.49
C ALA A 80 7.01 1.74 -8.87
N ARG A 81 6.08 1.38 -8.00
CA ARG A 81 5.24 0.17 -8.09
C ARG A 81 4.29 0.20 -9.28
N ILE A 82 4.81 0.33 -10.48
CA ILE A 82 4.09 0.15 -11.72
C ILE A 82 4.07 -1.34 -11.99
N SER A 83 3.17 -2.02 -11.32
CA SER A 83 2.93 -3.42 -11.58
C SER A 83 1.95 -3.54 -12.73
N THR A 84 2.41 -3.97 -13.88
CA THR A 84 1.58 -4.40 -15.00
C THR A 84 0.78 -5.67 -14.68
N ALA A 85 1.06 -6.33 -13.59
CA ALA A 85 0.47 -7.61 -13.18
C ALA A 85 -0.39 -7.53 -11.92
N GLY A 86 -0.75 -6.32 -11.47
CA GLY A 86 -1.42 -6.16 -10.18
C GLY A 86 -0.48 -6.48 -9.00
N PHE A 87 -1.04 -6.48 -7.79
CA PHE A 87 -0.28 -6.62 -6.55
C PHE A 87 0.28 -8.03 -6.26
N THR A 88 0.10 -8.98 -7.17
CA THR A 88 0.66 -10.33 -7.11
C THR A 88 1.99 -10.45 -7.84
N ALA A 89 2.48 -9.39 -8.50
CA ALA A 89 3.80 -9.40 -9.09
C ALA A 89 4.84 -9.64 -7.99
N LYS A 90 5.77 -10.55 -8.24
CA LYS A 90 6.94 -10.74 -7.38
C LYS A 90 7.59 -9.38 -7.18
N MET A 91 7.72 -8.95 -5.94
CA MET A 91 8.55 -7.80 -5.63
C MET A 91 9.96 -8.11 -6.12
N PRO A 92 10.60 -7.18 -6.82
CA PRO A 92 11.94 -7.42 -7.32
C PRO A 92 12.93 -7.69 -6.18
N SER A 93 14.06 -8.27 -6.53
CA SER A 93 15.16 -8.62 -5.63
C SER A 93 15.72 -7.47 -4.77
N ASN A 94 15.30 -6.24 -5.02
CA ASN A 94 15.64 -5.09 -4.19
C ASN A 94 15.24 -5.23 -2.70
N MET A 95 14.28 -6.10 -2.35
CA MET A 95 13.98 -6.36 -0.94
C MET A 95 15.10 -7.12 -0.21
N GLU A 96 15.88 -7.94 -0.90
CA GLU A 96 17.11 -8.51 -0.32
C GLU A 96 18.14 -7.40 -0.02
N GLN A 97 18.35 -6.46 -0.94
CA GLN A 97 19.25 -5.33 -0.74
C GLN A 97 18.78 -4.44 0.43
N VAL A 98 17.48 -4.18 0.53
CA VAL A 98 16.91 -3.46 1.68
C VAL A 98 17.23 -4.18 2.98
N THR A 99 17.05 -5.50 3.02
CA THR A 99 17.37 -6.31 4.20
C THR A 99 18.86 -6.21 4.55
N GLU A 100 19.75 -6.34 3.56
CA GLU A 100 21.21 -6.26 3.78
C GLU A 100 21.63 -4.92 4.38
N LEU A 101 21.13 -3.80 3.84
CA LEU A 101 21.44 -2.46 4.35
C LEU A 101 20.94 -2.25 5.78
N LEU A 102 19.72 -2.73 6.07
CA LEU A 102 19.17 -2.64 7.42
C LEU A 102 19.95 -3.50 8.42
N LEU A 103 20.41 -4.69 8.01
CA LEU A 103 21.24 -5.56 8.86
C LEU A 103 22.64 -4.97 9.08
N GLN A 104 23.24 -4.32 8.08
CA GLN A 104 24.50 -3.57 8.26
C GLN A 104 24.30 -2.42 9.27
N ALA A 105 23.22 -1.68 9.16
CA ALA A 105 22.89 -0.64 10.15
C ALA A 105 22.70 -1.23 11.55
N TYR A 106 22.03 -2.38 11.67
CA TYR A 106 21.84 -3.09 12.93
C TYR A 106 23.17 -3.56 13.55
N GLN A 107 24.14 -4.01 12.77
CA GLN A 107 25.47 -4.36 13.28
C GLN A 107 26.17 -3.18 13.94
N LEU A 108 25.89 -1.95 13.47
CA LEU A 108 26.42 -0.73 14.04
C LEU A 108 25.61 -0.26 15.27
N GLU A 109 24.30 -0.50 15.29
CA GLU A 109 23.38 -0.09 16.36
C GLU A 109 22.47 -1.26 16.80
N PRO A 110 23.01 -2.29 17.50
CA PRO A 110 22.29 -3.54 17.79
C PRO A 110 21.16 -3.41 18.82
N TYR A 111 20.98 -2.23 19.40
CA TYR A 111 19.85 -1.91 20.27
C TYR A 111 18.61 -1.44 19.50
N ARG A 112 18.72 -1.16 18.20
CA ARG A 112 17.64 -0.69 17.34
C ARG A 112 16.82 -1.83 16.76
N THR A 113 15.81 -2.26 17.50
CA THR A 113 14.90 -3.33 17.05
C THR A 113 14.07 -2.94 15.81
N ASP A 114 13.83 -1.65 15.58
CA ASP A 114 13.15 -1.13 14.39
C ASP A 114 13.86 -1.54 13.08
N LEU A 115 15.19 -1.66 13.10
CA LEU A 115 15.99 -2.12 11.95
C LEU A 115 15.68 -3.58 11.61
N LEU A 116 15.61 -4.44 12.62
CA LEU A 116 15.22 -5.84 12.44
C LEU A 116 13.76 -5.99 12.01
N ILE A 117 12.86 -5.19 12.56
CA ILE A 117 11.44 -5.20 12.16
C ILE A 117 11.28 -4.83 10.69
N SER A 118 11.97 -3.79 10.23
CA SER A 118 11.93 -3.37 8.83
C SER A 118 12.56 -4.40 7.91
N ALA A 119 13.69 -5.02 8.31
CA ALA A 119 14.35 -6.08 7.58
C ALA A 119 13.46 -7.34 7.47
N ALA A 120 12.82 -7.75 8.57
CA ALA A 120 11.88 -8.84 8.59
C ALA A 120 10.70 -8.59 7.64
N ASN A 121 10.11 -7.40 7.68
CA ASN A 121 9.04 -7.05 6.75
C ASN A 121 9.51 -7.01 5.29
N ALA A 122 10.75 -6.60 4.99
CA ALA A 122 11.31 -6.71 3.64
C ALA A 122 11.37 -8.19 3.19
N GLN A 123 11.70 -9.12 4.09
CA GLN A 123 11.64 -10.57 3.80
C GLN A 123 10.20 -11.06 3.58
N ILE A 124 9.21 -10.50 4.29
CA ILE A 124 7.78 -10.79 4.01
C ILE A 124 7.41 -10.37 2.59
N TYR A 125 7.86 -9.19 2.12
CA TYR A 125 7.63 -8.77 0.72
C TYR A 125 8.28 -9.71 -0.29
N ASN A 126 9.41 -10.34 0.07
CA ASN A 126 10.09 -11.35 -0.75
C ASN A 126 9.43 -12.74 -0.70
N GLY A 127 8.48 -12.96 0.20
CA GLY A 127 7.89 -14.28 0.46
C GLY A 127 8.73 -15.19 1.37
N ASN A 128 9.81 -14.67 1.96
CA ASN A 128 10.72 -15.43 2.83
C ASN A 128 10.25 -15.36 4.30
N VAL A 129 9.09 -15.96 4.57
CA VAL A 129 8.43 -15.87 5.89
C VAL A 129 9.30 -16.43 7.01
N ASP A 130 10.01 -17.54 6.77
CA ASP A 130 10.87 -18.16 7.80
C ASP A 130 12.05 -17.25 8.19
N LYS A 131 12.68 -16.59 7.21
CA LYS A 131 13.72 -15.58 7.50
C LYS A 131 13.14 -14.40 8.29
N ALA A 132 11.94 -13.95 7.93
CA ALA A 132 11.28 -12.87 8.64
C ALA A 132 10.98 -13.22 10.10
N ILE A 133 10.46 -14.41 10.35
CA ILE A 133 10.21 -14.91 11.72
C ILE A 133 11.52 -14.89 12.53
N GLY A 134 12.63 -15.41 12.00
CA GLY A 134 13.92 -15.39 12.70
C GLY A 134 14.39 -13.98 13.07
N LEU A 135 14.20 -12.99 12.18
CA LEU A 135 14.53 -11.59 12.46
C LEU A 135 13.61 -10.95 13.50
N PHE A 136 12.31 -11.27 13.48
CA PHE A 136 11.38 -10.82 14.53
C PHE A 136 11.71 -11.45 15.88
N GLU A 137 12.07 -12.73 15.93
CA GLU A 137 12.50 -13.41 17.17
C GLU A 137 13.80 -12.82 17.72
N GLN A 138 14.75 -12.49 16.86
CA GLN A 138 15.96 -11.77 17.24
C GLN A 138 15.62 -10.39 17.84
N ALA A 139 14.73 -9.64 17.22
CA ALA A 139 14.27 -8.36 17.76
C ALA A 139 13.56 -8.54 19.11
N LEU A 140 12.73 -9.58 19.25
CA LEU A 140 12.02 -9.89 20.50
C LEU A 140 12.97 -10.27 21.63
N SER A 141 14.16 -10.84 21.34
CA SER A 141 15.17 -11.12 22.36
C SER A 141 15.73 -9.85 23.01
N THR A 142 15.75 -8.76 22.27
CA THR A 142 16.20 -7.43 22.75
C THR A 142 15.05 -6.67 23.42
N ALA A 143 13.83 -6.78 22.89
CA ALA A 143 12.64 -6.10 23.38
C ALA A 143 11.52 -7.12 23.66
N PRO A 144 11.62 -7.91 24.75
CA PRO A 144 10.74 -9.05 24.99
C PRO A 144 9.27 -8.69 25.22
N ASP A 145 8.98 -7.46 25.60
CA ASP A 145 7.61 -6.97 25.87
C ASP A 145 7.06 -6.06 24.76
N ASP A 146 7.71 -6.04 23.59
CA ASP A 146 7.22 -5.29 22.45
C ASP A 146 5.97 -5.95 21.86
N ILE A 147 4.83 -5.26 22.00
CA ILE A 147 3.52 -5.74 21.56
C ILE A 147 3.38 -5.82 20.04
N ASP A 148 4.14 -5.02 19.29
CA ASP A 148 4.12 -5.07 17.84
C ASP A 148 4.89 -6.29 17.32
N LEU A 149 6.05 -6.61 17.94
CA LEU A 149 6.80 -7.83 17.64
C LEU A 149 5.98 -9.09 17.93
N LEU A 150 5.29 -9.13 19.08
CA LEU A 150 4.39 -10.23 19.40
C LEU A 150 3.24 -10.35 18.39
N SER A 151 2.72 -9.23 17.92
CA SER A 151 1.66 -9.20 16.89
C SER A 151 2.17 -9.73 15.54
N TYR A 152 3.38 -9.34 15.10
CA TYR A 152 3.98 -9.89 13.89
C TYR A 152 4.24 -11.39 14.01
N LEU A 153 4.85 -11.84 15.09
CA LEU A 153 5.16 -13.25 15.30
C LEU A 153 3.90 -14.12 15.37
N ALA A 154 2.88 -13.68 16.11
CA ALA A 154 1.60 -14.37 16.15
C ALA A 154 1.01 -14.51 14.74
N THR A 155 1.05 -13.44 13.94
CA THR A 155 0.49 -13.44 12.58
C THR A 155 1.25 -14.39 11.65
N TRP A 156 2.58 -14.33 11.64
CA TRP A 156 3.36 -15.13 10.71
C TRP A 156 3.44 -16.60 11.10
N GLN A 157 3.33 -16.92 12.40
CA GLN A 157 3.15 -18.29 12.85
C GLN A 157 1.75 -18.82 12.52
N THR A 158 0.71 -17.99 12.58
CA THR A 158 -0.64 -18.35 12.09
C THR A 158 -0.61 -18.63 10.59
N PHE A 159 0.03 -17.78 9.79
CA PHE A 159 0.21 -18.00 8.36
C PHE A 159 0.94 -19.31 8.03
N LYS A 160 1.93 -19.68 8.84
CA LYS A 160 2.69 -20.94 8.72
C LYS A 160 1.95 -22.16 9.27
N HIS A 161 0.73 -22.00 9.76
CA HIS A 161 -0.05 -23.05 10.43
C HIS A 161 0.68 -23.66 11.65
N ASN A 162 1.56 -22.89 12.28
CA ASN A 162 2.22 -23.29 13.53
C ASN A 162 1.39 -22.83 14.74
N GLU A 163 0.31 -23.55 15.00
CA GLU A 163 -0.69 -23.16 16.01
C GLU A 163 -0.10 -23.01 17.41
N ALA A 164 0.83 -23.90 17.79
CA ALA A 164 1.45 -23.85 19.12
C ALA A 164 2.24 -22.57 19.34
N ALA A 165 3.09 -22.18 18.38
CA ALA A 165 3.87 -20.94 18.46
C ALA A 165 2.97 -19.71 18.36
N ALA A 166 2.00 -19.70 17.42
CA ALA A 166 1.04 -18.61 17.29
C ALA A 166 0.30 -18.34 18.59
N LYS A 167 -0.24 -19.38 19.21
CA LYS A 167 -0.94 -19.30 20.50
C LYS A 167 -0.01 -18.82 21.64
N GLY A 168 1.26 -19.22 21.64
CA GLY A 168 2.25 -18.75 22.61
C GLY A 168 2.43 -17.23 22.55
N TYR A 169 2.62 -16.68 21.35
CA TYR A 169 2.75 -15.24 21.16
C TYR A 169 1.44 -14.48 21.45
N GLN A 170 0.28 -15.02 21.04
CA GLN A 170 -1.03 -14.44 21.36
C GLN A 170 -1.29 -14.37 22.85
N SER A 171 -0.96 -15.45 23.60
CA SER A 171 -1.14 -15.49 25.04
C SER A 171 -0.25 -14.47 25.76
N LYS A 172 1.01 -14.34 25.33
CA LYS A 172 1.91 -13.32 25.86
C LYS A 172 1.40 -11.91 25.55
N LEU A 173 0.95 -11.68 24.32
CA LEU A 173 0.34 -10.41 23.90
C LEU A 173 -0.90 -10.09 24.75
N ALA A 174 -1.78 -11.06 24.99
CA ALA A 174 -2.98 -10.89 25.81
C ALA A 174 -2.66 -10.53 27.27
N THR A 175 -1.54 -11.03 27.81
CA THR A 175 -1.07 -10.67 29.15
C THR A 175 -0.59 -9.22 29.21
N LEU A 176 0.14 -8.76 28.18
CA LEU A 176 0.73 -7.42 28.13
C LEU A 176 -0.27 -6.37 27.68
N ASN A 177 -1.09 -6.69 26.68
CA ASN A 177 -2.06 -5.77 26.10
C ASN A 177 -3.29 -6.54 25.59
N PRO A 178 -4.31 -6.76 26.45
CA PRO A 178 -5.53 -7.47 26.09
C PRO A 178 -6.28 -6.84 24.90
N GLY A 179 -6.27 -5.51 24.79
CA GLY A 179 -6.91 -4.78 23.68
C GLY A 179 -6.26 -5.13 22.34
N ARG A 180 -4.93 -5.07 22.25
CA ARG A 180 -4.18 -5.45 21.06
C ARG A 180 -4.39 -6.92 20.70
N ALA A 181 -4.46 -7.80 21.70
CA ALA A 181 -4.72 -9.23 21.47
C ALA A 181 -6.12 -9.46 20.88
N ALA A 182 -7.14 -8.76 21.38
CA ALA A 182 -8.49 -8.81 20.84
C ALA A 182 -8.57 -8.26 19.41
N ASP A 183 -7.89 -7.17 19.15
CA ASP A 183 -7.81 -6.57 17.81
C ASP A 183 -7.13 -7.52 16.81
N LEU A 184 -6.04 -8.15 17.22
CA LEU A 184 -5.33 -9.11 16.37
C LEU A 184 -6.21 -10.35 16.08
N GLN A 185 -6.93 -10.85 17.07
CA GLN A 185 -7.88 -11.95 16.87
C GLN A 185 -8.98 -11.53 15.88
N ARG A 186 -9.51 -10.32 15.99
CA ARG A 186 -10.49 -9.80 15.05
C ARG A 186 -9.94 -9.73 13.62
N ILE A 187 -8.67 -9.38 13.45
CA ILE A 187 -8.01 -9.43 12.13
C ILE A 187 -8.02 -10.86 11.60
N PHE A 188 -7.63 -11.85 12.40
CA PHE A 188 -7.60 -13.26 11.98
C PHE A 188 -9.00 -13.76 11.61
N ASP A 189 -10.00 -13.50 12.44
CA ASP A 189 -11.40 -13.86 12.18
C ASP A 189 -11.92 -13.22 10.88
N THR A 190 -11.52 -11.97 10.61
CA THR A 190 -11.88 -11.27 9.38
C THR A 190 -11.23 -11.91 8.16
N VAL A 191 -9.93 -12.23 8.24
CA VAL A 191 -9.20 -12.90 7.16
C VAL A 191 -9.83 -14.26 6.88
N GLU A 192 -10.00 -15.08 7.90
CA GLU A 192 -10.57 -16.43 7.77
C GLU A 192 -11.96 -16.40 7.12
N ARG A 193 -12.84 -15.56 7.62
CA ARG A 193 -14.21 -15.41 7.10
C ARG A 193 -14.22 -14.92 5.64
N VAL A 194 -13.43 -13.91 5.31
CA VAL A 194 -13.40 -13.36 3.94
C VAL A 194 -12.80 -14.38 2.97
N VAL A 195 -11.74 -15.08 3.38
CA VAL A 195 -11.10 -16.12 2.56
C VAL A 195 -12.03 -17.30 2.32
N ALA A 196 -12.82 -17.71 3.32
CA ALA A 196 -13.80 -18.79 3.21
C ALA A 196 -15.05 -18.40 2.40
N THR A 197 -15.30 -17.09 2.20
CA THR A 197 -16.47 -16.61 1.46
C THR A 197 -16.32 -16.87 -0.04
N PRO A 198 -17.27 -17.54 -0.69
CA PRO A 198 -17.24 -17.74 -2.14
C PRO A 198 -17.26 -16.41 -2.90
N LEU A 199 -16.51 -16.35 -4.00
CA LEU A 199 -16.52 -15.21 -4.90
C LEU A 199 -17.90 -15.04 -5.55
N LYS A 200 -18.38 -13.79 -5.60
CA LYS A 200 -19.64 -13.43 -6.26
C LYS A 200 -19.32 -12.59 -7.49
N GLU A 201 -19.83 -12.97 -8.65
CA GLU A 201 -19.68 -12.22 -9.90
C GLU A 201 -20.82 -11.24 -10.13
N GLN A 202 -21.94 -11.44 -9.48
CA GLN A 202 -23.13 -10.60 -9.61
C GLN A 202 -23.59 -10.10 -8.25
N GLY A 203 -23.95 -8.84 -8.21
CA GLY A 203 -24.56 -8.23 -7.05
C GLY A 203 -26.05 -8.09 -7.24
N GLU A 204 -26.79 -8.33 -6.17
CA GLU A 204 -28.23 -8.23 -6.16
C GLU A 204 -28.69 -6.82 -5.76
N ARG A 205 -29.92 -6.48 -6.20
CA ARG A 205 -30.64 -5.37 -5.62
C ARG A 205 -30.91 -5.70 -4.15
N SER A 206 -30.39 -4.90 -3.25
CA SER A 206 -30.70 -5.11 -1.84
C SER A 206 -32.07 -4.55 -1.48
N PRO A 207 -32.97 -5.38 -0.93
CA PRO A 207 -34.28 -4.94 -0.49
C PRO A 207 -34.25 -4.16 0.84
N LYS A 208 -33.10 -4.12 1.52
CA LYS A 208 -32.99 -3.49 2.85
C LYS A 208 -32.89 -1.98 2.74
N PRO A 209 -33.69 -1.22 3.51
CA PRO A 209 -33.52 0.24 3.63
C PRO A 209 -32.14 0.55 4.26
N GLY A 210 -31.66 1.77 4.05
CA GLY A 210 -30.42 2.29 4.64
C GLY A 210 -29.48 2.89 3.60
N ASN A 211 -28.53 3.68 4.09
CA ASN A 211 -27.55 4.36 3.25
C ASN A 211 -26.55 3.35 2.66
N ARG A 212 -26.41 3.39 1.34
CA ARG A 212 -25.58 2.44 0.60
C ARG A 212 -24.47 3.11 -0.17
N ALA A 213 -23.35 2.39 -0.29
CA ALA A 213 -22.29 2.76 -1.22
C ALA A 213 -21.78 1.55 -2.00
N ILE A 214 -21.29 1.82 -3.20
CA ILE A 214 -20.49 0.91 -4.01
C ILE A 214 -19.07 1.47 -3.99
N VAL A 215 -18.11 0.68 -3.50
CA VAL A 215 -16.69 1.06 -3.46
C VAL A 215 -15.96 0.30 -4.56
N THR A 216 -15.41 1.01 -5.54
CA THR A 216 -14.70 0.38 -6.66
C THR A 216 -13.21 0.67 -6.55
N LEU A 217 -12.41 -0.39 -6.44
CA LEU A 217 -10.95 -0.26 -6.40
C LEU A 217 -10.40 -0.03 -7.80
N GLY A 218 -9.51 0.93 -7.93
CA GLY A 218 -8.71 1.19 -9.11
C GLY A 218 -7.83 0.01 -9.52
N TYR A 219 -7.36 0.04 -10.74
CA TYR A 219 -6.34 -0.85 -11.28
C TYR A 219 -5.34 0.00 -12.07
N ALA A 220 -4.06 -0.33 -11.96
CA ALA A 220 -3.00 0.44 -12.59
C ALA A 220 -3.32 0.78 -14.05
N LEU A 221 -3.16 2.05 -14.41
CA LEU A 221 -3.35 2.51 -15.78
C LEU A 221 -2.25 1.96 -16.70
N ASN A 222 -2.56 1.85 -17.97
CA ASN A 222 -1.57 1.55 -18.99
C ASN A 222 -0.49 2.65 -19.04
N PRO A 223 0.72 2.36 -19.56
CA PRO A 223 1.78 3.36 -19.69
C PRO A 223 1.40 4.62 -20.46
N ASP A 224 0.40 4.55 -21.35
CA ASP A 224 -0.15 5.69 -22.10
C ASP A 224 -1.22 6.47 -21.31
N GLY A 225 -1.51 6.08 -20.08
CA GLY A 225 -2.53 6.69 -19.22
C GLY A 225 -3.96 6.21 -19.48
N SER A 226 -4.18 5.26 -20.38
CA SER A 226 -5.51 4.67 -20.62
C SER A 226 -5.88 3.65 -19.55
N MET A 227 -7.17 3.38 -19.41
CA MET A 227 -7.66 2.34 -18.51
C MET A 227 -7.37 0.94 -19.05
N HIS A 228 -6.85 0.07 -18.19
CA HIS A 228 -6.67 -1.34 -18.50
C HIS A 228 -8.02 -2.07 -18.59
N ASP A 229 -8.12 -3.15 -19.41
CA ASP A 229 -9.36 -3.93 -19.59
C ASP A 229 -9.92 -4.45 -18.26
N ILE A 230 -9.07 -4.83 -17.32
CA ILE A 230 -9.49 -5.26 -15.97
C ILE A 230 -10.22 -4.10 -15.25
N LEU A 231 -9.75 -2.86 -15.38
CA LEU A 231 -10.42 -1.71 -14.79
C LEU A 231 -11.78 -1.47 -15.46
N LEU A 232 -11.84 -1.57 -16.78
CA LEU A 232 -13.10 -1.48 -17.52
C LEU A 232 -14.10 -2.56 -17.09
N GLY A 233 -13.65 -3.80 -16.87
CA GLY A 233 -14.48 -4.88 -16.35
C GLY A 233 -15.06 -4.60 -14.96
N ARG A 234 -14.23 -4.06 -14.04
CA ARG A 234 -14.69 -3.60 -12.72
C ARG A 234 -15.76 -2.50 -12.85
N LEU A 235 -15.57 -1.57 -13.79
CA LEU A 235 -16.51 -0.48 -14.03
C LEU A 235 -17.85 -0.95 -14.61
N GLU A 236 -17.87 -1.94 -15.50
CA GLU A 236 -19.12 -2.54 -15.97
C GLU A 236 -19.88 -3.22 -14.83
N THR A 237 -19.17 -3.92 -13.93
CA THR A 237 -19.75 -4.48 -12.70
C THR A 237 -20.31 -3.38 -11.80
N THR A 238 -19.55 -2.31 -11.59
CA THR A 238 -19.99 -1.13 -10.83
C THR A 238 -21.23 -0.49 -11.42
N ARG A 239 -21.25 -0.32 -12.75
CA ARG A 239 -22.39 0.25 -13.48
C ARG A 239 -23.66 -0.61 -13.31
N ALA A 240 -23.53 -1.92 -13.40
CA ALA A 240 -24.65 -2.84 -13.20
C ALA A 240 -25.23 -2.72 -11.79
N LEU A 241 -24.37 -2.72 -10.77
CA LEU A 241 -24.75 -2.49 -9.37
C LEU A 241 -25.39 -1.14 -9.14
N ALA A 242 -24.82 -0.07 -9.73
CA ALA A 242 -25.33 1.30 -9.61
C ALA A 242 -26.72 1.49 -10.21
N LYS A 243 -27.02 0.76 -11.32
CA LYS A 243 -28.35 0.72 -11.92
C LYS A 243 -29.35 -0.05 -11.06
N ALA A 244 -28.92 -1.19 -10.49
CA ALA A 244 -29.77 -1.96 -9.58
C ALA A 244 -30.05 -1.24 -8.26
N ASN A 245 -29.16 -0.33 -7.84
CA ASN A 245 -29.24 0.44 -6.58
C ASN A 245 -29.14 1.96 -6.85
N PRO A 246 -30.18 2.60 -7.41
CA PRO A 246 -30.11 3.99 -7.91
C PRO A 246 -29.84 5.04 -6.83
N ALA A 247 -30.12 4.76 -5.56
CA ALA A 247 -29.83 5.63 -4.44
C ALA A 247 -28.44 5.45 -3.82
N ALA A 248 -27.67 4.42 -4.24
CA ALA A 248 -26.35 4.17 -3.67
C ALA A 248 -25.33 5.20 -4.13
N LEU A 249 -24.48 5.67 -3.21
CA LEU A 249 -23.27 6.43 -3.55
C LEU A 249 -22.24 5.50 -4.23
N ILE A 250 -21.33 6.08 -4.99
CA ILE A 250 -20.28 5.35 -5.69
C ILE A 250 -18.95 5.99 -5.33
N ILE A 251 -18.10 5.28 -4.62
CA ILE A 251 -16.75 5.71 -4.24
C ILE A 251 -15.78 5.02 -5.19
N LEU A 252 -15.01 5.83 -5.93
CA LEU A 252 -14.03 5.36 -6.90
C LEU A 252 -12.65 5.73 -6.36
N THR A 253 -11.85 4.73 -6.00
CA THR A 253 -10.58 4.95 -5.29
C THR A 253 -9.39 4.43 -6.10
N GLY A 254 -8.37 5.28 -6.25
CA GLY A 254 -7.13 5.01 -6.97
C GLY A 254 -6.49 6.30 -7.47
N GLY A 255 -5.28 6.61 -6.96
CA GLY A 255 -4.65 7.90 -7.12
C GLY A 255 -3.23 7.88 -7.70
N VAL A 256 -2.74 6.73 -8.22
CA VAL A 256 -1.42 6.68 -8.85
C VAL A 256 -1.46 7.39 -10.20
N PRO A 257 -0.77 8.55 -10.35
CA PRO A 257 -0.89 9.33 -11.58
C PRO A 257 -0.11 8.70 -12.73
N GLN A 258 -0.76 8.55 -13.88
CA GLN A 258 -0.15 8.23 -15.18
C GLN A 258 -0.60 9.28 -16.20
N HIS A 259 0.32 9.88 -16.93
CA HIS A 259 0.01 10.94 -17.88
C HIS A 259 -0.96 12.02 -17.35
N ARG A 260 -0.76 12.42 -16.07
CA ARG A 260 -1.62 13.39 -15.35
C ARG A 260 -3.07 12.92 -15.15
N GLN A 261 -3.34 11.64 -15.29
CA GLN A 261 -4.63 11.03 -14.99
C GLN A 261 -4.50 10.12 -13.75
N THR A 262 -5.58 9.97 -13.03
CA THR A 262 -5.71 9.01 -11.93
C THR A 262 -6.81 8.01 -12.26
N GLU A 263 -6.74 6.82 -11.65
CA GLU A 263 -7.78 5.82 -11.84
C GLU A 263 -9.15 6.35 -11.40
N GLY A 264 -9.22 7.00 -10.22
CA GLY A 264 -10.47 7.54 -9.66
C GLY A 264 -11.15 8.51 -10.62
N LYS A 265 -10.39 9.45 -11.20
CA LYS A 265 -10.92 10.40 -12.20
C LYS A 265 -11.42 9.70 -13.46
N LEU A 266 -10.62 8.83 -14.05
CA LEU A 266 -11.00 8.14 -15.28
C LEU A 266 -12.22 7.25 -15.10
N MET A 267 -12.31 6.58 -13.94
CA MET A 267 -13.48 5.79 -13.57
C MET A 267 -14.74 6.64 -13.48
N ALA A 268 -14.65 7.83 -12.89
CA ALA A 268 -15.78 8.75 -12.75
C ALA A 268 -16.24 9.24 -14.13
N ASP A 269 -15.31 9.72 -14.96
CA ASP A 269 -15.61 10.20 -16.32
C ASP A 269 -16.29 9.09 -17.16
N TRP A 270 -15.81 7.86 -17.05
CA TRP A 270 -16.38 6.72 -17.75
C TRP A 270 -17.81 6.41 -17.28
N LEU A 271 -18.07 6.36 -15.99
CA LEU A 271 -19.40 6.09 -15.43
C LEU A 271 -20.40 7.18 -15.80
N VAL A 272 -20.01 8.44 -15.76
CA VAL A 272 -20.84 9.58 -16.20
C VAL A 272 -21.19 9.45 -17.68
N LYS A 273 -20.20 9.13 -18.54
CA LYS A 273 -20.42 8.86 -19.97
C LYS A 273 -21.39 7.69 -20.20
N LYS A 274 -21.42 6.72 -19.27
CA LYS A 274 -22.34 5.57 -19.32
C LYS A 274 -23.69 5.81 -18.63
N GLY A 275 -24.00 7.07 -18.28
CA GLY A 275 -25.30 7.50 -17.79
C GLY A 275 -25.51 7.38 -16.26
N ILE A 276 -24.45 7.28 -15.49
CA ILE A 276 -24.51 7.38 -14.03
C ILE A 276 -24.47 8.87 -13.65
N ASP A 277 -25.39 9.27 -12.75
CA ASP A 277 -25.44 10.64 -12.26
C ASP A 277 -24.16 11.01 -11.50
N ARG A 278 -23.52 12.12 -11.91
CA ARG A 278 -22.29 12.64 -11.32
C ARG A 278 -22.45 12.94 -9.82
N SER A 279 -23.62 13.35 -9.38
CA SER A 279 -23.89 13.65 -7.96
C SER A 279 -23.76 12.45 -7.02
N ARG A 280 -23.81 11.24 -7.56
CA ARG A 280 -23.64 10.00 -6.81
C ARG A 280 -22.16 9.56 -6.69
N ILE A 281 -21.24 10.21 -7.40
CA ILE A 281 -19.86 9.76 -7.53
C ILE A 281 -18.94 10.58 -6.65
N ILE A 282 -18.17 9.88 -5.84
CA ILE A 282 -17.08 10.40 -5.03
C ILE A 282 -15.77 9.88 -5.64
N GLU A 283 -14.92 10.79 -6.07
CA GLU A 283 -13.58 10.48 -6.57
C GLU A 283 -12.60 10.54 -5.40
N GLU A 284 -11.89 9.46 -5.17
CA GLU A 284 -10.75 9.40 -4.28
C GLU A 284 -9.49 9.20 -5.15
N ASN A 285 -8.68 10.23 -5.29
CA ASN A 285 -7.57 10.34 -6.23
C ASN A 285 -6.19 10.42 -5.54
N TYR A 286 -6.08 10.01 -4.28
CA TYR A 286 -4.87 10.14 -3.48
C TYR A 286 -4.24 8.81 -3.10
N ALA A 287 -5.02 7.74 -3.05
CA ALA A 287 -4.56 6.41 -2.66
C ALA A 287 -3.52 5.87 -3.65
N THR A 288 -2.35 5.50 -3.15
CA THR A 288 -1.24 4.91 -3.92
C THR A 288 -1.05 3.41 -3.64
N SER A 289 -1.88 2.84 -2.79
CA SER A 289 -1.83 1.44 -2.39
C SER A 289 -3.22 0.93 -2.00
N THR A 290 -3.40 -0.40 -1.99
CA THR A 290 -4.66 -1.01 -1.54
C THR A 290 -4.99 -0.68 -0.09
N VAL A 291 -3.97 -0.50 0.76
CA VAL A 291 -4.16 -0.05 2.15
C VAL A 291 -4.79 1.35 2.19
N GLU A 292 -4.25 2.27 1.41
CA GLU A 292 -4.79 3.64 1.33
C GLU A 292 -6.17 3.67 0.67
N ASN A 293 -6.41 2.84 -0.37
CA ASN A 293 -7.75 2.68 -0.94
C ASN A 293 -8.77 2.31 0.15
N ALA A 294 -8.42 1.37 1.03
CA ALA A 294 -9.29 0.96 2.12
C ALA A 294 -9.50 2.06 3.17
N LEU A 295 -8.41 2.70 3.62
CA LEU A 295 -8.44 3.76 4.63
C LEU A 295 -9.25 4.97 4.14
N TYR A 296 -8.98 5.47 2.94
CA TYR A 296 -9.65 6.65 2.41
C TYR A 296 -11.12 6.37 2.06
N SER A 297 -11.42 5.16 1.56
CA SER A 297 -12.81 4.72 1.40
C SER A 297 -13.54 4.62 2.72
N GLY A 298 -12.88 4.11 3.78
CA GLY A 298 -13.44 4.05 5.14
C GLY A 298 -13.86 5.42 5.65
N TYR A 299 -13.02 6.45 5.47
CA TYR A 299 -13.37 7.84 5.82
C TYR A 299 -14.56 8.38 4.99
N ALA A 300 -14.59 8.09 3.69
CA ALA A 300 -15.71 8.50 2.85
C ALA A 300 -17.02 7.82 3.28
N LEU A 301 -16.97 6.52 3.60
CA LEU A 301 -18.12 5.77 4.11
C LEU A 301 -18.62 6.34 5.44
N ALA A 302 -17.71 6.71 6.37
CA ALA A 302 -18.06 7.33 7.64
C ALA A 302 -18.71 8.71 7.44
N ARG A 303 -18.10 9.55 6.58
CA ARG A 303 -18.61 10.89 6.29
C ARG A 303 -20.03 10.88 5.75
N HIS A 304 -20.38 9.87 4.97
CA HIS A 304 -21.69 9.71 4.35
C HIS A 304 -22.63 8.79 5.14
N GLN A 305 -22.24 8.39 6.35
CA GLN A 305 -23.05 7.55 7.25
C GLN A 305 -23.56 6.27 6.56
N ILE A 306 -22.69 5.61 5.81
CA ILE A 306 -23.03 4.41 5.05
C ILE A 306 -23.22 3.23 5.99
N GLU A 307 -24.33 2.52 5.83
CA GLU A 307 -24.68 1.33 6.60
C GLU A 307 -24.31 0.02 5.86
N TYR A 308 -24.29 0.09 4.52
CA TYR A 308 -24.01 -1.06 3.65
C TYR A 308 -23.09 -0.64 2.52
N ALA A 309 -21.95 -1.31 2.39
CA ALA A 309 -21.02 -1.09 1.30
C ALA A 309 -20.84 -2.38 0.50
N THR A 310 -20.87 -2.27 -0.84
CA THR A 310 -20.49 -3.36 -1.74
C THR A 310 -19.17 -3.00 -2.39
N LEU A 311 -18.12 -3.77 -2.09
CA LEU A 311 -16.81 -3.62 -2.71
C LEU A 311 -16.79 -4.26 -4.09
N VAL A 312 -16.28 -3.54 -5.09
CA VAL A 312 -16.03 -4.07 -6.43
C VAL A 312 -14.54 -4.10 -6.72
N SER A 313 -14.04 -5.26 -7.10
CA SER A 313 -12.65 -5.47 -7.53
C SER A 313 -12.57 -6.65 -8.50
N SER A 314 -11.36 -7.01 -8.94
CA SER A 314 -11.12 -8.27 -9.65
C SER A 314 -11.22 -9.46 -8.71
N ALA A 315 -11.60 -10.61 -9.22
CA ALA A 315 -11.73 -11.84 -8.44
C ALA A 315 -10.40 -12.24 -7.76
N SER A 316 -9.25 -12.02 -8.43
CA SER A 316 -7.92 -12.24 -7.88
C SER A 316 -7.50 -11.25 -6.77
N HIS A 317 -8.32 -10.22 -6.51
CA HIS A 317 -7.94 -9.13 -5.58
C HIS A 317 -9.03 -8.80 -4.55
N VAL A 318 -10.26 -9.24 -4.77
CA VAL A 318 -11.42 -8.80 -3.99
C VAL A 318 -11.33 -9.20 -2.52
N ARG A 319 -10.82 -10.39 -2.20
CA ARG A 319 -10.65 -10.86 -0.82
C ARG A 319 -9.71 -9.93 -0.03
N ARG A 320 -8.57 -9.57 -0.63
CA ARG A 320 -7.66 -8.61 0.00
C ARG A 320 -8.34 -7.25 0.17
N GLY A 321 -8.97 -6.73 -0.87
CA GLY A 321 -9.70 -5.46 -0.79
C GLY A 321 -10.77 -5.44 0.30
N GLN A 322 -11.59 -6.49 0.40
CA GLN A 322 -12.65 -6.59 1.40
C GLN A 322 -12.08 -6.68 2.82
N THR A 323 -11.06 -7.53 3.05
CA THR A 323 -10.41 -7.63 4.35
C THR A 323 -9.90 -6.27 4.83
N LEU A 324 -9.21 -5.54 3.96
CA LEU A 324 -8.64 -4.24 4.32
C LEU A 324 -9.74 -3.19 4.57
N LEU A 325 -10.78 -3.17 3.74
CA LEU A 325 -11.89 -2.23 3.92
C LEU A 325 -12.65 -2.48 5.23
N GLU A 326 -12.86 -3.73 5.60
CA GLU A 326 -13.49 -4.08 6.88
C GLU A 326 -12.63 -3.64 8.08
N ILE A 327 -11.30 -3.87 8.03
CA ILE A 327 -10.38 -3.41 9.08
C ILE A 327 -10.37 -1.88 9.16
N ALA A 328 -10.30 -1.18 8.03
CA ALA A 328 -10.32 0.28 7.99
C ALA A 328 -11.63 0.84 8.55
N CYS A 329 -12.78 0.26 8.18
CA CYS A 329 -14.09 0.68 8.68
C CYS A 329 -14.28 0.38 10.17
N TRP A 330 -13.76 -0.72 10.64
CA TRP A 330 -13.80 -1.02 12.06
C TRP A 330 -13.00 -0.01 12.89
N GLN A 331 -11.84 0.46 12.40
CA GLN A 331 -11.01 1.41 13.15
C GLN A 331 -11.53 2.85 13.08
N SER A 332 -11.97 3.31 11.92
CA SER A 332 -12.26 4.73 11.67
C SER A 332 -13.45 4.97 10.75
N GLY A 333 -14.14 3.93 10.35
CA GLY A 333 -15.33 4.00 9.51
C GLY A 333 -16.62 4.10 10.32
N PRO A 334 -17.78 3.92 9.66
CA PRO A 334 -19.06 3.91 10.35
C PRO A 334 -19.20 2.67 11.22
N ALA A 335 -19.66 2.87 12.46
CA ALA A 335 -19.89 1.77 13.38
C ALA A 335 -20.95 0.81 12.82
N GLY A 336 -20.67 -0.50 12.87
CA GLY A 336 -21.63 -1.54 12.48
C GLY A 336 -21.91 -1.65 10.98
N ILE A 337 -21.13 -0.99 10.14
CA ILE A 337 -21.24 -1.13 8.67
C ILE A 337 -21.19 -2.60 8.25
N ARG A 338 -21.98 -2.96 7.28
CA ARG A 338 -21.95 -4.28 6.63
C ARG A 338 -21.28 -4.15 5.26
N ILE A 339 -20.30 -5.00 5.02
CA ILE A 339 -19.52 -5.00 3.78
C ILE A 339 -19.68 -6.35 3.13
N ASP A 340 -20.06 -6.34 1.87
CA ASP A 340 -19.99 -7.48 0.96
C ASP A 340 -19.14 -7.13 -0.25
N SER A 341 -18.93 -8.10 -1.15
CA SER A 341 -18.14 -7.86 -2.35
C SER A 341 -18.72 -8.52 -3.57
N VAL A 342 -18.45 -7.91 -4.72
CA VAL A 342 -18.71 -8.45 -6.05
C VAL A 342 -17.43 -8.35 -6.86
N SER A 343 -17.08 -9.41 -7.55
CA SER A 343 -15.83 -9.50 -8.29
C SER A 343 -16.05 -9.55 -9.80
N TYR A 344 -15.24 -8.79 -10.52
CA TYR A 344 -15.04 -9.00 -11.95
C TYR A 344 -14.11 -10.21 -12.15
N PRO A 345 -14.49 -11.22 -12.96
CA PRO A 345 -13.67 -12.41 -13.19
C PRO A 345 -12.50 -12.07 -14.13
N ASP A 346 -11.36 -11.71 -13.57
CA ASP A 346 -10.10 -11.44 -14.28
C ASP A 346 -9.29 -12.70 -14.58
N LYS A 347 -9.73 -13.84 -14.01
CA LYS A 347 -9.24 -15.20 -14.24
C LYS A 347 -10.40 -16.18 -14.09
N PRO A 348 -10.28 -17.42 -14.60
CA PRO A 348 -11.29 -18.44 -14.36
C PRO A 348 -11.56 -18.61 -12.86
N VAL A 349 -12.83 -18.55 -12.46
CA VAL A 349 -13.21 -18.64 -11.03
C VAL A 349 -12.77 -19.96 -10.41
N SER A 350 -12.71 -21.03 -11.19
CA SER A 350 -12.18 -22.33 -10.74
C SER A 350 -10.73 -22.26 -10.25
N GLU A 351 -9.89 -21.38 -10.85
CA GLU A 351 -8.51 -21.17 -10.42
C GLU A 351 -8.43 -20.33 -9.14
N LEU A 352 -9.43 -19.49 -8.90
CA LEU A 352 -9.51 -18.56 -7.78
C LEU A 352 -10.38 -19.08 -6.63
N ALA A 353 -11.01 -20.24 -6.78
CA ALA A 353 -11.87 -20.82 -5.74
C ALA A 353 -11.09 -21.07 -4.45
N LYS A 354 -9.81 -21.48 -4.55
CA LYS A 354 -8.89 -21.65 -3.43
C LYS A 354 -7.89 -20.49 -3.39
N VAL A 355 -7.74 -19.92 -2.21
CA VAL A 355 -6.74 -18.87 -1.97
C VAL A 355 -5.35 -19.48 -2.05
N SER A 356 -4.43 -18.85 -2.79
CA SER A 356 -3.02 -19.24 -2.83
C SER A 356 -2.25 -18.68 -1.63
N ASP A 357 -1.14 -19.32 -1.26
CA ASP A 357 -0.26 -18.85 -0.19
C ASP A 357 0.24 -17.42 -0.47
N SER A 358 0.52 -17.07 -1.72
CA SER A 358 0.96 -15.72 -2.07
C SER A 358 -0.16 -14.67 -1.92
N GLU A 359 -1.41 -15.03 -2.19
CA GLU A 359 -2.58 -14.18 -1.94
C GLU A 359 -2.78 -14.00 -0.43
N LEU A 360 -2.76 -15.10 0.32
CA LEU A 360 -2.94 -15.09 1.77
C LEU A 360 -1.84 -14.29 2.47
N LEU A 361 -0.57 -14.45 2.06
CA LEU A 361 0.54 -13.64 2.55
C LEU A 361 0.29 -12.14 2.31
N GLY A 362 -0.16 -11.79 1.12
CA GLY A 362 -0.52 -10.41 0.77
C GLY A 362 -1.68 -9.87 1.61
N ILE A 363 -2.67 -10.70 1.92
CA ILE A 363 -3.81 -10.33 2.78
C ILE A 363 -3.33 -10.05 4.21
N TYR A 364 -2.59 -10.97 4.85
CA TYR A 364 -2.08 -10.75 6.21
C TYR A 364 -1.15 -9.54 6.31
N ARG A 365 -0.19 -9.40 5.37
CA ARG A 365 0.74 -8.27 5.33
C ARG A 365 0.00 -6.93 5.29
N ASP A 366 -0.97 -6.81 4.39
CA ASP A 366 -1.67 -5.55 4.18
C ASP A 366 -2.76 -5.33 5.25
N ALA A 367 -3.32 -6.39 5.86
CA ALA A 367 -4.20 -6.30 7.03
C ALA A 367 -3.47 -5.68 8.23
N LEU A 368 -2.26 -6.16 8.53
CA LEU A 368 -1.42 -5.56 9.58
C LEU A 368 -1.11 -4.10 9.31
N ARG A 369 -0.78 -3.75 8.06
CA ARG A 369 -0.51 -2.37 7.65
C ARG A 369 -1.75 -1.47 7.78
N THR A 370 -2.93 -1.97 7.40
CA THR A 370 -4.20 -1.25 7.55
C THR A 370 -4.52 -1.01 9.02
N TYR A 371 -4.18 -1.96 9.87
CA TYR A 371 -4.31 -1.83 11.32
C TYR A 371 -3.32 -0.83 11.95
N GLY A 372 -2.24 -0.47 11.26
CA GLY A 372 -1.21 0.47 11.74
C GLY A 372 0.15 -0.17 12.06
N LEU A 373 0.30 -1.47 11.82
CA LEU A 373 1.59 -2.15 11.91
C LEU A 373 2.37 -1.98 10.59
N TRP A 374 3.05 -0.86 10.46
CA TRP A 374 3.74 -0.47 9.23
C TRP A 374 4.96 -1.35 8.95
N SER A 375 5.12 -1.75 7.68
CA SER A 375 6.20 -2.65 7.27
C SER A 375 7.60 -2.03 7.34
N TYR A 376 7.73 -0.72 7.09
CA TYR A 376 9.02 -0.03 7.19
C TYR A 376 8.95 0.99 8.34
N ARG A 377 9.73 0.75 9.38
CA ARG A 377 9.68 1.52 10.64
C ARG A 377 10.99 2.25 10.94
N SER A 378 12.03 1.95 10.18
CA SER A 378 13.35 2.53 10.37
C SER A 378 13.44 3.89 9.69
N ALA A 379 13.91 4.89 10.42
CA ALA A 379 14.16 6.23 9.90
C ALA A 379 15.49 6.74 10.43
N PRO A 380 16.17 7.62 9.68
CA PRO A 380 17.33 8.34 10.20
C PRO A 380 16.96 9.09 11.48
N LEU A 381 17.83 9.00 12.49
CA LEU A 381 17.69 9.75 13.75
C LEU A 381 18.45 11.08 13.64
N LEU A 382 18.16 11.84 12.60
CA LEU A 382 18.75 13.16 12.42
C LEU A 382 18.39 14.05 13.61
N GLU A 383 19.37 14.72 14.16
CA GLU A 383 19.13 15.85 15.04
C GLU A 383 18.44 16.95 14.22
N ARG A 384 17.30 17.43 14.68
CA ARG A 384 16.52 18.47 14.05
C ARG A 384 16.67 19.78 14.81
#